data_3208940896bdc2198288a12a570021f1
#
_entry.id   3208940896bdc2198288a12a570021f1
#
_cell.length_a   1.000
_cell.length_b   1.000
_cell.length_c   1.000
_cell.angle_alpha   90.00
_cell.angle_beta   90.00
_cell.angle_gamma   90.00
#
_symmetry.space_group_name_H-M   'P 1'
#
loop_
_entity.id
_entity.type
_entity.pdbx_description
1 polymer ?
#
loop_
_entity_poly.entity_id
_entity_poly.type
_entity_poly.pdbx_seq_one_letter_code
_entity_poly.pdbx_strand_id
1 'polypeptide(L)'
;MSEIYNQAKAVMTEVYEGLNPKMGNLLVIGCSTSTVLGDMPGTNSSEEIADDLYKAVTEVFGGKYDIAVQCCEHLNRALVVERDLAEKNGWTMVNAVPHRKAGGAFATKHYASLKDPVVVENIDSGAVAGIDIGGVMIGMHMRPVVVPMKLKNRAIGEAIVIAGRSRLKYIGGERTHYME
;
A
#
# COMPACT_ATOMS: atom_id res chain seq x y z
N MET A 1 14.86 4.64 17.77
CA MET A 1 13.82 4.53 16.72
C MET A 1 12.96 5.77 16.82
N SER A 2 12.61 6.35 15.70
CA SER A 2 11.84 7.61 15.66
C SER A 2 10.39 7.41 16.13
N GLU A 3 9.71 8.49 16.43
CA GLU A 3 8.28 8.48 16.74
C GLU A 3 7.46 8.01 15.53
N ILE A 4 7.81 8.47 14.32
CA ILE A 4 7.16 8.07 13.07
C ILE A 4 7.24 6.56 12.84
N TYR A 5 8.42 5.97 13.04
CA TYR A 5 8.58 4.52 12.95
C TYR A 5 7.66 3.77 13.95
N ASN A 6 7.60 4.23 15.21
CA ASN A 6 6.79 3.57 16.23
C ASN A 6 5.28 3.65 15.90
N GLN A 7 4.81 4.81 15.47
CA GLN A 7 3.43 5.01 15.02
C GLN A 7 3.13 4.15 13.80
N ALA A 8 4.01 4.13 12.80
CA ALA A 8 3.85 3.31 11.61
C ALA A 8 3.78 1.83 11.95
N LYS A 9 4.69 1.33 12.80
CA LYS A 9 4.70 -0.06 13.22
C LYS A 9 3.42 -0.46 13.96
N ALA A 10 2.90 0.42 14.82
CA ALA A 10 1.63 0.17 15.51
C ALA A 10 0.46 0.05 14.53
N VAL A 11 0.36 0.96 13.55
CA VAL A 11 -0.66 0.91 12.48
C VAL A 11 -0.52 -0.36 11.64
N MET A 12 0.70 -0.66 11.17
CA MET A 12 0.96 -1.84 10.32
C MET A 12 0.61 -3.15 11.04
N THR A 13 0.94 -3.25 12.33
CA THR A 13 0.61 -4.42 13.16
C THR A 13 -0.90 -4.58 13.29
N GLU A 14 -1.61 -3.49 13.58
CA GLU A 14 -3.07 -3.50 13.71
C GLU A 14 -3.76 -3.90 12.40
N VAL A 15 -3.26 -3.39 11.26
CA VAL A 15 -3.75 -3.82 9.95
C VAL A 15 -3.49 -5.30 9.73
N TYR A 16 -2.25 -5.77 9.94
CA TYR A 16 -1.88 -7.17 9.75
C TYR A 16 -2.77 -8.13 10.54
N GLU A 17 -3.02 -7.84 11.81
CA GLU A 17 -3.89 -8.65 12.70
C GLU A 17 -5.35 -8.72 12.21
N GLY A 18 -5.81 -7.70 11.49
CA GLY A 18 -7.16 -7.64 10.94
C GLY A 18 -7.33 -8.29 9.56
N LEU A 19 -6.25 -8.80 8.95
CA LEU A 19 -6.30 -9.42 7.63
C LEU A 19 -6.71 -10.89 7.70
N ASN A 20 -7.36 -11.36 6.63
CA ASN A 20 -7.67 -12.77 6.44
C ASN A 20 -6.69 -13.37 5.40
N PRO A 21 -5.74 -14.24 5.80
CA PRO A 21 -4.75 -14.82 4.90
C PRO A 21 -5.35 -15.71 3.81
N LYS A 22 -6.57 -16.20 3.98
CA LYS A 22 -7.29 -16.99 2.95
C LYS A 22 -7.71 -16.15 1.74
N MET A 23 -7.69 -14.82 1.85
CA MET A 23 -8.08 -13.92 0.77
C MET A 23 -6.98 -13.70 -0.27
N GLY A 24 -5.74 -14.02 0.06
CA GLY A 24 -4.53 -13.77 -0.73
C GLY A 24 -3.51 -12.95 0.06
N ASN A 25 -2.43 -12.56 -0.60
CA ASN A 25 -1.27 -11.92 0.04
C ASN A 25 -0.78 -10.64 -0.66
N LEU A 26 -1.57 -10.02 -1.55
CA LEU A 26 -1.19 -8.77 -2.19
C LEU A 26 -1.67 -7.57 -1.39
N LEU A 27 -0.72 -6.76 -0.90
CA LEU A 27 -0.94 -5.52 -0.17
C LEU A 27 -0.59 -4.32 -1.04
N VAL A 28 -1.48 -3.36 -1.18
CA VAL A 28 -1.16 -2.06 -1.79
C VAL A 28 -0.95 -0.99 -0.73
N ILE A 29 0.10 -0.18 -0.90
CA ILE A 29 0.38 0.96 -0.02
C ILE A 29 0.51 2.22 -0.88
N GLY A 30 -0.24 3.25 -0.52
CA GLY A 30 -0.04 4.61 -0.99
C GLY A 30 0.41 5.50 0.17
N CYS A 31 1.37 6.38 -0.09
CA CYS A 31 1.93 7.22 0.98
C CYS A 31 2.34 8.59 0.46
N SER A 32 1.99 9.62 1.22
CA SER A 32 2.53 10.96 1.10
C SER A 32 3.38 11.29 2.33
N THR A 33 4.70 11.29 2.19
CA THR A 33 5.62 11.71 3.27
C THR A 33 5.48 13.18 3.60
N SER A 34 5.05 14.01 2.63
CA SER A 34 4.73 15.43 2.88
C SER A 34 3.59 15.58 3.88
N THR A 35 2.53 14.79 3.73
CA THR A 35 1.37 14.83 4.64
C THR A 35 1.74 14.33 6.04
N VAL A 36 2.68 13.39 6.15
CA VAL A 36 3.23 12.96 7.46
C VAL A 36 3.89 14.12 8.19
N LEU A 37 4.50 15.06 7.45
CA LEU A 37 5.07 16.31 7.99
C LEU A 37 4.04 17.43 8.23
N GLY A 38 2.78 17.26 7.83
CA GLY A 38 1.74 18.28 7.90
C GLY A 38 1.65 19.17 6.67
N ASP A 39 2.35 18.85 5.60
CA ASP A 39 2.36 19.62 4.37
C ASP A 39 1.39 19.04 3.32
N MET A 40 1.10 19.84 2.30
CA MET A 40 0.31 19.38 1.16
C MET A 40 1.01 18.21 0.44
N PRO A 41 0.26 17.21 -0.05
CA PRO A 41 0.84 16.10 -0.77
C PRO A 41 1.78 16.54 -1.90
N GLY A 42 2.96 15.92 -1.98
CA GLY A 42 3.95 16.16 -3.03
C GLY A 42 4.80 17.45 -2.87
N THR A 43 4.60 18.25 -1.83
CA THR A 43 5.32 19.54 -1.68
C THR A 43 6.61 19.44 -0.87
N ASN A 44 6.67 18.54 0.12
CA ASN A 44 7.82 18.37 1.02
C ASN A 44 8.14 16.88 1.25
N SER A 45 8.61 16.22 0.21
CA SER A 45 8.94 14.79 0.22
C SER A 45 10.18 14.51 1.08
N SER A 46 10.09 13.60 2.06
CA SER A 46 11.15 13.24 3.00
C SER A 46 11.62 11.80 2.81
N GLU A 47 12.93 11.63 2.62
CA GLU A 47 13.57 10.31 2.53
C GLU A 47 13.66 9.64 3.92
N GLU A 48 13.94 10.41 4.97
CA GLU A 48 14.01 9.90 6.34
C GLU A 48 12.68 9.29 6.79
N ILE A 49 11.56 9.98 6.52
CA ILE A 49 10.22 9.45 6.80
C ILE A 49 9.94 8.21 5.95
N ALA A 50 10.34 8.22 4.68
CA ALA A 50 10.17 7.06 3.81
C ALA A 50 10.95 5.83 4.34
N ASP A 51 12.14 6.03 4.89
CA ASP A 51 12.96 4.98 5.49
C ASP A 51 12.28 4.39 6.74
N ASP A 52 11.77 5.24 7.63
CA ASP A 52 11.07 4.81 8.84
C ASP A 52 9.80 4.02 8.52
N LEU A 53 8.99 4.54 7.60
CA LEU A 53 7.77 3.86 7.14
C LEU A 53 8.10 2.53 6.47
N TYR A 54 9.09 2.50 5.58
CA TYR A 54 9.50 1.30 4.87
C TYR A 54 9.99 0.20 5.81
N LYS A 55 10.77 0.59 6.83
CA LYS A 55 11.22 -0.33 7.88
C LYS A 55 10.05 -0.94 8.64
N ALA A 56 9.07 -0.13 9.04
CA ALA A 56 7.87 -0.63 9.73
C ALA A 56 7.07 -1.61 8.84
N VAL A 57 6.89 -1.27 7.55
CA VAL A 57 6.21 -2.14 6.58
C VAL A 57 6.93 -3.48 6.42
N THR A 58 8.25 -3.46 6.21
CA THR A 58 9.03 -4.68 5.97
C THR A 58 9.12 -5.57 7.20
N GLU A 59 9.18 -5.01 8.40
CA GLU A 59 9.17 -5.79 9.65
C GLU A 59 7.83 -6.51 9.88
N VAL A 60 6.72 -5.91 9.50
CA VAL A 60 5.38 -6.49 9.73
C VAL A 60 4.94 -7.41 8.61
N PHE A 61 5.12 -6.99 7.35
CA PHE A 61 4.59 -7.69 6.17
C PHE A 61 5.64 -8.47 5.37
N GLY A 62 6.92 -8.17 5.54
CA GLY A 62 8.02 -8.80 4.77
C GLY A 62 7.98 -10.32 4.84
N GLY A 63 8.09 -10.97 3.67
CA GLY A 63 8.02 -12.42 3.52
C GLY A 63 6.64 -13.05 3.75
N LYS A 64 5.61 -12.24 4.08
CA LYS A 64 4.24 -12.70 4.32
C LYS A 64 3.27 -12.17 3.29
N TYR A 65 3.52 -10.96 2.80
CA TYR A 65 2.72 -10.28 1.79
C TYR A 65 3.60 -9.78 0.66
N ASP A 66 3.10 -9.91 -0.56
CA ASP A 66 3.62 -9.22 -1.73
C ASP A 66 3.19 -7.76 -1.65
N ILE A 67 4.12 -6.83 -1.80
CA ILE A 67 3.87 -5.40 -1.59
C ILE A 67 3.89 -4.68 -2.92
N ALA A 68 2.82 -3.95 -3.24
CA ALA A 68 2.74 -3.02 -4.35
C ALA A 68 2.67 -1.59 -3.79
N VAL A 69 3.59 -0.71 -4.19
CA VAL A 69 3.60 0.67 -3.74
C VAL A 69 3.16 1.59 -4.87
N GLN A 70 2.10 2.36 -4.61
CA GLN A 70 1.57 3.32 -5.57
C GLN A 70 2.48 4.53 -5.72
N CYS A 71 2.78 4.89 -6.97
CA CYS A 71 3.37 6.17 -7.35
C CYS A 71 2.32 7.29 -7.36
N CYS A 72 2.79 8.54 -7.42
CA CYS A 72 1.91 9.71 -7.55
C CYS A 72 1.29 9.83 -8.96
N GLU A 73 0.42 10.83 -9.14
CA GLU A 73 -0.24 11.13 -10.41
C GLU A 73 0.73 11.45 -11.56
N HIS A 74 1.92 11.94 -11.29
CA HIS A 74 2.93 12.19 -12.32
C HIS A 74 3.42 10.91 -13.02
N LEU A 75 3.29 9.77 -12.36
CA LEU A 75 3.48 8.43 -12.92
C LEU A 75 2.13 7.68 -13.06
N ASN A 76 1.04 8.40 -13.30
CA ASN A 76 -0.30 7.86 -13.56
C ASN A 76 -0.79 6.85 -12.51
N ARG A 77 -0.36 6.99 -11.25
CA ARG A 77 -0.69 6.03 -10.16
C ARG A 77 -0.21 4.60 -10.44
N ALA A 78 0.78 4.42 -11.32
CA ALA A 78 1.46 3.16 -11.54
C ALA A 78 2.08 2.61 -10.24
N LEU A 79 2.38 1.33 -10.17
CA LEU A 79 2.82 0.69 -8.94
C LEU A 79 4.19 0.06 -9.10
N VAL A 80 4.98 0.17 -8.04
CA VAL A 80 6.28 -0.49 -7.91
C VAL A 80 6.07 -1.87 -7.30
N VAL A 81 6.61 -2.90 -7.96
CA VAL A 81 6.55 -4.30 -7.54
C VAL A 81 7.84 -5.05 -7.91
N GLU A 82 8.03 -6.26 -7.37
CA GLU A 82 9.06 -7.18 -7.89
C GLU A 82 8.68 -7.69 -9.28
N ARG A 83 9.67 -7.87 -10.17
CA ARG A 83 9.46 -8.41 -11.53
C ARG A 83 8.76 -9.75 -11.54
N ASP A 84 9.22 -10.69 -10.72
CA ASP A 84 8.63 -12.04 -10.64
C ASP A 84 7.12 -11.98 -10.33
N LEU A 85 6.71 -11.02 -9.49
CA LEU A 85 5.30 -10.79 -9.16
C LEU A 85 4.53 -10.24 -10.37
N ALA A 86 5.11 -9.28 -11.09
CA ALA A 86 4.50 -8.72 -12.29
C ALA A 86 4.32 -9.77 -13.38
N GLU A 87 5.34 -10.58 -13.66
CA GLU A 87 5.31 -11.66 -14.65
C GLU A 87 4.31 -12.75 -14.28
N LYS A 88 4.31 -13.19 -13.02
CA LYS A 88 3.37 -14.19 -12.50
C LYS A 88 1.91 -13.78 -12.70
N ASN A 89 1.60 -12.49 -12.58
CA ASN A 89 0.24 -11.97 -12.71
C ASN A 89 -0.07 -11.41 -14.11
N GLY A 90 0.91 -11.36 -15.01
CA GLY A 90 0.72 -10.84 -16.36
C GLY A 90 0.49 -9.32 -16.42
N TRP A 91 0.98 -8.56 -15.43
CA TRP A 91 0.80 -7.13 -15.39
C TRP A 91 1.68 -6.40 -16.41
N THR A 92 1.14 -5.35 -17.03
CA THR A 92 1.86 -4.54 -18.01
C THR A 92 2.93 -3.71 -17.33
N MET A 93 4.20 -4.05 -17.60
CA MET A 93 5.34 -3.26 -17.15
C MET A 93 5.48 -1.99 -18.01
N VAL A 94 5.81 -0.87 -17.36
CA VAL A 94 6.03 0.43 -18.00
C VAL A 94 7.46 0.91 -17.77
N ASN A 95 7.98 1.69 -18.70
CA ASN A 95 9.31 2.27 -18.57
C ASN A 95 9.27 3.55 -17.73
N ALA A 96 9.31 3.36 -16.42
CA ALA A 96 9.36 4.44 -15.45
C ALA A 96 10.25 4.06 -14.28
N VAL A 97 10.96 5.03 -13.71
CA VAL A 97 11.71 4.90 -12.46
C VAL A 97 11.22 6.00 -11.52
N PRO A 98 10.66 5.65 -10.37
CA PRO A 98 10.18 6.67 -9.42
C PRO A 98 11.36 7.43 -8.81
N HIS A 99 11.13 8.71 -8.56
CA HIS A 99 12.03 9.58 -7.81
C HIS A 99 11.22 10.54 -6.93
N ARG A 100 11.88 11.29 -6.03
CA ARG A 100 11.21 12.14 -5.03
C ARG A 100 10.12 13.06 -5.60
N LYS A 101 10.34 13.64 -6.79
CA LYS A 101 9.41 14.59 -7.43
C LYS A 101 8.41 13.94 -8.38
N ALA A 102 8.60 12.65 -8.73
CA ALA A 102 7.66 11.89 -9.54
C ALA A 102 7.64 10.42 -9.09
N GLY A 103 6.55 10.01 -8.46
CA GLY A 103 6.41 8.74 -7.73
C GLY A 103 6.38 8.93 -6.22
N GLY A 104 7.19 9.86 -5.68
CA GLY A 104 7.27 10.18 -4.26
C GLY A 104 8.36 9.39 -3.51
N ALA A 105 8.78 9.88 -2.33
CA ALA A 105 9.88 9.28 -1.58
C ALA A 105 9.64 7.83 -1.18
N PHE A 106 8.41 7.48 -0.78
CA PHE A 106 8.10 6.11 -0.35
C PHE A 106 8.16 5.10 -1.51
N ALA A 107 7.62 5.44 -2.69
CA ALA A 107 7.74 4.61 -3.88
C ALA A 107 9.20 4.49 -4.37
N THR A 108 9.97 5.57 -4.27
CA THR A 108 11.41 5.59 -4.58
C THR A 108 12.17 4.67 -3.63
N LYS A 109 11.88 4.72 -2.33
CA LYS A 109 12.49 3.85 -1.33
C LYS A 109 12.17 2.38 -1.60
N HIS A 110 10.91 2.07 -1.89
CA HIS A 110 10.49 0.71 -2.19
C HIS A 110 11.22 0.20 -3.44
N TYR A 111 11.25 0.97 -4.52
CA TYR A 111 11.95 0.63 -5.75
C TYR A 111 13.43 0.31 -5.51
N ALA A 112 14.13 1.16 -4.77
CA ALA A 112 15.55 0.97 -4.44
C ALA A 112 15.83 -0.22 -3.50
N SER A 113 14.81 -0.72 -2.81
CA SER A 113 14.95 -1.80 -1.81
C SER A 113 14.57 -3.18 -2.35
N LEU A 114 13.92 -3.26 -3.50
CA LEU A 114 13.59 -4.52 -4.17
C LEU A 114 14.83 -5.10 -4.89
N LYS A 115 14.80 -6.41 -5.12
CA LYS A 115 15.88 -7.12 -5.81
C LYS A 115 15.87 -6.85 -7.31
N ASP A 116 14.69 -6.91 -7.92
CA ASP A 116 14.47 -6.63 -9.34
C ASP A 116 13.18 -5.83 -9.53
N PRO A 117 13.24 -4.50 -9.22
CA PRO A 117 12.08 -3.65 -9.23
C PRO A 117 11.60 -3.35 -10.65
N VAL A 118 10.28 -3.37 -10.82
CA VAL A 118 9.60 -2.87 -12.02
C VAL A 118 8.45 -1.95 -11.62
N VAL A 119 8.03 -1.12 -12.56
CA VAL A 119 6.80 -0.34 -12.44
C VAL A 119 5.77 -0.96 -13.36
N VAL A 120 4.58 -1.23 -12.84
CA VAL A 120 3.45 -1.75 -13.60
C VAL A 120 2.35 -0.70 -13.72
N GLU A 121 1.65 -0.69 -14.85
CA GLU A 121 0.59 0.27 -15.12
C GLU A 121 -0.55 0.17 -14.10
N ASN A 122 -0.95 -1.05 -13.77
CA ASN A 122 -1.97 -1.37 -12.78
C ASN A 122 -1.78 -2.80 -12.25
N ILE A 123 -2.56 -3.20 -11.26
CA ILE A 123 -2.57 -4.54 -10.68
C ILE A 123 -3.94 -5.20 -10.77
N ASP A 124 -4.77 -4.82 -11.76
CA ASP A 124 -6.10 -5.36 -12.05
C ASP A 124 -7.03 -5.43 -10.84
N SER A 125 -6.96 -4.43 -9.96
CA SER A 125 -7.68 -4.41 -8.68
C SER A 125 -7.44 -5.69 -7.86
N GLY A 126 -6.21 -6.22 -7.88
CA GLY A 126 -5.86 -7.50 -7.25
C GLY A 126 -5.53 -7.42 -5.77
N ALA A 127 -5.27 -6.23 -5.22
CA ALA A 127 -4.86 -6.08 -3.82
C ALA A 127 -5.99 -6.49 -2.86
N VAL A 128 -5.65 -7.38 -1.91
CA VAL A 128 -6.59 -7.90 -0.90
C VAL A 128 -6.56 -7.09 0.39
N ALA A 129 -5.52 -6.28 0.55
CA ALA A 129 -5.34 -5.35 1.65
C ALA A 129 -4.78 -4.03 1.10
N GLY A 130 -5.10 -2.92 1.75
CA GLY A 130 -4.59 -1.61 1.35
C GLY A 130 -4.42 -0.68 2.52
N ILE A 131 -3.37 0.13 2.47
CA ILE A 131 -3.05 1.15 3.46
C ILE A 131 -2.80 2.47 2.72
N ASP A 132 -3.62 3.46 3.02
CA ASP A 132 -3.50 4.83 2.51
C ASP A 132 -2.98 5.73 3.63
N ILE A 133 -1.78 6.28 3.45
CA ILE A 133 -1.13 7.20 4.39
C ILE A 133 -1.15 8.59 3.78
N GLY A 134 -2.04 9.44 4.27
CA GLY A 134 -2.14 10.83 3.86
C GLY A 134 -3.15 11.12 2.75
N GLY A 135 -4.12 10.23 2.51
CA GLY A 135 -5.23 10.48 1.59
C GLY A 135 -4.85 10.47 0.11
N VAL A 136 -3.94 9.58 -0.27
CA VAL A 136 -3.43 9.49 -1.66
C VAL A 136 -4.30 8.67 -2.60
N MET A 137 -5.38 8.06 -2.09
CA MET A 137 -6.38 7.29 -2.85
C MET A 137 -5.82 6.03 -3.53
N ILE A 138 -5.99 4.88 -2.88
CA ILE A 138 -5.53 3.57 -3.37
C ILE A 138 -6.68 2.65 -3.80
N GLY A 139 -7.93 3.10 -3.68
CA GLY A 139 -9.12 2.26 -3.85
C GLY A 139 -9.19 1.54 -5.20
N MET A 140 -8.67 2.17 -6.29
CA MET A 140 -8.66 1.58 -7.62
C MET A 140 -7.82 0.30 -7.73
N HIS A 141 -6.90 0.09 -6.80
CA HIS A 141 -6.03 -1.10 -6.77
C HIS A 141 -6.60 -2.24 -5.95
N MET A 142 -7.64 -1.95 -5.15
CA MET A 142 -8.23 -2.91 -4.23
C MET A 142 -9.24 -3.83 -4.90
N ARG A 143 -9.19 -5.10 -4.53
CA ARG A 143 -10.17 -6.10 -5.01
C ARG A 143 -11.54 -5.90 -4.36
N PRO A 144 -12.60 -5.67 -5.13
CA PRO A 144 -13.95 -5.60 -4.59
C PRO A 144 -14.40 -6.94 -3.97
N VAL A 145 -15.12 -6.92 -2.85
CA VAL A 145 -15.62 -5.77 -2.12
C VAL A 145 -14.61 -5.34 -1.05
N VAL A 146 -14.34 -4.04 -0.99
CA VAL A 146 -13.45 -3.48 0.04
C VAL A 146 -14.25 -3.18 1.31
N VAL A 147 -13.73 -3.65 2.44
CA VAL A 147 -14.29 -3.38 3.77
C VAL A 147 -13.32 -2.47 4.51
N PRO A 148 -13.75 -1.28 4.97
CA PRO A 148 -12.91 -0.40 5.78
C PRO A 148 -12.51 -1.09 7.09
N MET A 149 -11.28 -0.86 7.51
CA MET A 149 -10.79 -1.33 8.81
C MET A 149 -10.92 -0.23 9.85
N LYS A 150 -11.44 -0.60 11.02
CA LYS A 150 -11.54 0.33 12.15
C LYS A 150 -10.22 0.28 12.92
N LEU A 151 -9.31 1.20 12.62
CA LEU A 151 -8.04 1.32 13.33
C LEU A 151 -8.20 2.09 14.64
N LYS A 152 -7.44 1.69 15.66
CA LYS A 152 -7.24 2.46 16.90
C LYS A 152 -6.26 3.61 16.63
N ASN A 153 -5.14 3.26 15.96
CA ASN A 153 -4.13 4.22 15.52
C ASN A 153 -4.49 4.72 14.11
N ARG A 154 -4.92 5.96 14.00
CA ARG A 154 -5.45 6.54 12.74
C ARG A 154 -4.57 7.58 12.10
N ALA A 155 -3.36 7.79 12.63
CA ALA A 155 -2.43 8.75 12.11
C ALA A 155 -0.99 8.26 12.22
N ILE A 156 -0.15 8.75 11.33
CA ILE A 156 1.31 8.65 11.37
C ILE A 156 1.82 10.07 11.13
N GLY A 157 2.46 10.68 12.15
CA GLY A 157 2.67 12.12 12.15
C GLY A 157 1.33 12.84 12.00
N GLU A 158 1.26 13.80 11.08
CA GLU A 158 0.03 14.53 10.75
C GLU A 158 -0.85 13.82 9.69
N ALA A 159 -0.36 12.75 9.07
CA ALA A 159 -1.09 12.03 8.03
C ALA A 159 -2.19 11.13 8.63
N ILE A 160 -3.40 11.30 8.14
CA ILE A 160 -4.49 10.35 8.40
C ILE A 160 -4.17 9.02 7.71
N VAL A 161 -4.42 7.91 8.39
CA VAL A 161 -4.29 6.56 7.83
C VAL A 161 -5.67 5.93 7.66
N ILE A 162 -5.92 5.45 6.44
CA ILE A 162 -7.09 4.67 6.08
C ILE A 162 -6.62 3.30 5.63
N ALA A 163 -7.22 2.25 6.16
CA ALA A 163 -6.93 0.89 5.73
C ALA A 163 -8.20 0.14 5.35
N GLY A 164 -8.05 -0.78 4.42
CA GLY A 164 -9.13 -1.64 3.95
C GLY A 164 -8.66 -3.05 3.69
N ARG A 165 -9.59 -3.98 3.74
CA ARG A 165 -9.39 -5.37 3.35
C ARG A 165 -10.50 -5.83 2.42
N SER A 166 -10.20 -6.78 1.55
CA SER A 166 -11.21 -7.37 0.68
C SER A 166 -11.98 -8.49 1.36
N ARG A 167 -13.22 -8.68 0.98
CA ARG A 167 -14.01 -9.86 1.25
C ARG A 167 -14.62 -10.42 -0.03
N LEU A 168 -15.06 -11.66 0.02
CA LEU A 168 -15.81 -12.24 -1.09
C LEU A 168 -17.14 -11.51 -1.28
N LYS A 169 -17.58 -11.41 -2.53
CA LYS A 169 -18.89 -10.86 -2.87
C LYS A 169 -19.98 -11.80 -2.38
N TYR A 170 -21.03 -11.26 -1.80
CA TYR A 170 -22.27 -11.99 -1.55
C TYR A 170 -23.08 -11.98 -2.85
N ILE A 171 -23.13 -13.12 -3.53
CA ILE A 171 -23.88 -13.28 -4.78
C ILE A 171 -24.95 -14.34 -4.57
N GLY A 172 -26.16 -13.99 -4.93
CA GLY A 172 -27.34 -14.82 -4.77
C GLY A 172 -28.42 -14.08 -3.99
N GLY A 173 -29.30 -14.79 -3.38
CA GLY A 173 -30.43 -14.25 -2.64
C GLY A 173 -30.80 -15.15 -1.46
N GLU A 174 -32.03 -15.08 -1.05
CA GLU A 174 -32.58 -15.74 0.13
C GLU A 174 -32.32 -17.25 0.21
N ARG A 175 -32.13 -17.90 -0.94
CA ARG A 175 -31.83 -19.33 -1.03
C ARG A 175 -30.35 -19.67 -1.02
N THR A 176 -29.48 -18.67 -0.93
CA THR A 176 -28.01 -18.87 -1.02
C THR A 176 -27.43 -19.14 0.36
N HIS A 177 -26.60 -20.18 0.43
CA HIS A 177 -25.73 -20.42 1.58
C HIS A 177 -24.36 -19.78 1.32
N TYR A 178 -23.82 -19.07 2.29
CA TYR A 178 -22.54 -18.39 2.21
C TYR A 178 -21.48 -19.13 3.04
N MET A 179 -20.24 -19.09 2.58
CA MET A 179 -19.10 -19.58 3.37
C MET A 179 -18.86 -18.67 4.57
N GLU A 180 -18.54 -19.24 5.72
CA GLU A 180 -18.15 -18.54 6.95
C GLU A 180 -16.67 -18.08 6.88
#